data_dfab16a6c5d6d524f5a9af9fb046c6dd
#
_entry.id   dfab16a6c5d6d524f5a9af9fb046c6dd
#
_cell.length_a   1.000
_cell.length_b   1.000
_cell.length_c   1.000
_cell.angle_alpha   90.00
_cell.angle_beta   90.00
_cell.angle_gamma   90.00
#
_symmetry.space_group_name_H-M   'P 1'
#
loop_
_entity.id
_entity.type
_entity.pdbx_description
1 polymer ?
#
loop_
_entity_poly.entity_id
_entity_poly.type
_entity_poly.pdbx_seq_one_letter_code
_entity_poly.pdbx_strand_id
1 'polypeptide(L)'
;MEKEMLAIARLKSGEGKFEKFMGWMQSDKGMAVRKTIAHVEKTVPAIAPDKSYVMFKVSVHNEEEMKKFASGNNPIAKPIFDECIEIVQMYDLSKVKL
;
A
#
# COMPACT_ATOMS: atom_id res chain seq x y z
N MET A 1 -9.91 -14.59 -7.52
CA MET A 1 -8.83 -14.62 -8.53
C MET A 1 -7.75 -13.65 -8.13
N GLU A 2 -6.51 -14.09 -8.18
CA GLU A 2 -5.37 -13.23 -7.80
C GLU A 2 -4.94 -12.37 -8.98
N LYS A 3 -4.57 -11.13 -8.68
CA LYS A 3 -4.06 -10.19 -9.66
C LYS A 3 -2.83 -9.50 -9.09
N GLU A 4 -1.73 -9.50 -9.84
CA GLU A 4 -0.55 -8.78 -9.41
C GLU A 4 -0.68 -7.30 -9.77
N MET A 5 -0.37 -6.44 -8.81
CA MET A 5 -0.44 -5.00 -8.97
C MET A 5 0.78 -4.35 -8.33
N LEU A 6 1.15 -3.20 -8.87
CA LEU A 6 2.17 -2.34 -8.28
C LEU A 6 1.47 -1.12 -7.68
N ALA A 7 1.71 -0.86 -6.41
CA ALA A 7 1.21 0.32 -5.74
C ALA A 7 2.39 1.19 -5.33
N ILE A 8 2.34 2.47 -5.65
CA ILE A 8 3.37 3.45 -5.27
C ILE A 8 2.70 4.47 -4.37
N ALA A 9 3.05 4.45 -3.08
CA ALA A 9 2.52 5.38 -2.10
C ALA A 9 3.52 6.51 -1.88
N ARG A 10 3.14 7.73 -2.27
CA ARG A 10 3.96 8.91 -2.04
C ARG A 10 3.60 9.49 -0.69
N LEU A 11 4.62 9.77 0.11
CA LEU A 11 4.44 10.26 1.47
C LEU A 11 4.39 11.79 1.48
N LYS A 12 3.57 12.33 2.37
CA LYS A 12 3.54 13.77 2.60
C LYS A 12 4.87 14.22 3.18
N SER A 13 5.27 15.45 2.88
CA SER A 13 6.47 16.04 3.48
C SER A 13 6.28 16.16 4.99
N GLY A 14 7.38 16.05 5.73
CA GLY A 14 7.36 16.11 7.16
C GLY A 14 8.09 14.95 7.79
N GLU A 15 8.60 15.18 8.98
CA GLU A 15 9.41 14.20 9.69
C GLU A 15 8.54 13.05 10.21
N GLY A 16 9.05 11.83 10.09
CA GLY A 16 8.41 10.66 10.66
C GLY A 16 7.22 10.09 9.89
N LYS A 17 6.88 10.67 8.74
CA LYS A 17 5.72 10.21 7.95
C LYS A 17 5.89 8.78 7.46
N PHE A 18 7.08 8.45 6.96
CA PHE A 18 7.38 7.10 6.49
C PHE A 18 7.27 6.08 7.63
N GLU A 19 7.94 6.36 8.74
CA GLU A 19 7.97 5.46 9.90
C GLU A 19 6.57 5.23 10.47
N LYS A 20 5.77 6.28 10.52
CA LYS A 20 4.40 6.19 11.03
C LYS A 20 3.52 5.35 10.12
N PHE A 21 3.62 5.56 8.82
CA PHE A 21 2.87 4.78 7.83
C PHE A 21 3.26 3.31 7.88
N MET A 22 4.55 3.00 7.85
CA MET A 22 5.02 1.62 7.87
C MET A 22 4.69 0.93 9.19
N GLY A 23 4.75 1.66 10.30
CA GLY A 23 4.33 1.14 11.60
C GLY A 23 2.86 0.75 11.61
N TRP A 24 2.01 1.59 11.02
CA TRP A 24 0.59 1.25 10.89
C TRP A 24 0.38 0.03 10.00
N MET A 25 1.10 -0.05 8.86
CA MET A 25 0.98 -1.18 7.94
C MET A 25 1.32 -2.51 8.61
N GLN A 26 2.22 -2.50 9.59
CA GLN A 26 2.64 -3.68 10.33
C GLN A 26 1.87 -3.89 11.63
N SER A 27 0.99 -2.96 12.01
CA SER A 27 0.16 -3.09 13.19
C SER A 27 -0.93 -4.13 12.99
N ASP A 28 -1.58 -4.53 14.08
CA ASP A 28 -2.69 -5.49 14.02
C ASP A 28 -3.82 -4.97 13.13
N LYS A 29 -4.16 -3.69 13.24
CA LYS A 29 -5.17 -3.06 12.39
C LYS A 29 -4.75 -3.04 10.93
N GLY A 30 -3.52 -2.63 10.66
CA GLY A 30 -2.99 -2.58 9.31
C GLY A 30 -2.94 -3.95 8.66
N MET A 31 -2.48 -4.95 9.39
CA MET A 31 -2.42 -6.33 8.91
C MET A 31 -3.82 -6.89 8.63
N ALA A 32 -4.78 -6.61 9.50
CA ALA A 32 -6.17 -7.06 9.30
C ALA A 32 -6.75 -6.46 8.01
N VAL A 33 -6.56 -5.17 7.77
CA VAL A 33 -6.99 -4.51 6.55
C VAL A 33 -6.31 -5.12 5.32
N ARG A 34 -4.99 -5.28 5.37
CA ARG A 34 -4.21 -5.80 4.25
C ARG A 34 -4.65 -7.22 3.86
N LYS A 35 -4.97 -8.05 4.84
CA LYS A 35 -5.44 -9.43 4.59
C LYS A 35 -6.77 -9.47 3.86
N THR A 36 -7.62 -8.47 4.01
CA THR A 36 -8.89 -8.40 3.27
C THR A 36 -8.68 -8.05 1.79
N ILE A 37 -7.51 -7.56 1.44
CA ILE A 37 -7.20 -7.02 0.11
C ILE A 37 -6.31 -7.97 -0.69
N ALA A 38 -5.26 -8.49 -0.06
CA ALA A 38 -4.19 -9.19 -0.75
C ALA A 38 -3.58 -10.29 0.12
N HIS A 39 -2.77 -11.12 -0.52
CA HIS A 39 -1.95 -12.11 0.19
C HIS A 39 -0.73 -11.41 0.76
N VAL A 40 -0.78 -11.09 2.04
CA VAL A 40 0.26 -10.30 2.72
C VAL A 40 1.64 -10.93 2.58
N GLU A 41 1.71 -12.26 2.67
CA GLU A 41 2.97 -13.02 2.57
C GLU A 41 3.62 -12.93 1.18
N LYS A 42 2.87 -12.52 0.17
CA LYS A 42 3.37 -12.36 -1.20
C LYS A 42 3.71 -10.91 -1.53
N THR A 43 3.56 -9.99 -0.60
CA THR A 43 3.85 -8.57 -0.81
C THR A 43 5.36 -8.36 -0.83
N VAL A 44 5.85 -7.65 -1.85
CA VAL A 44 7.26 -7.29 -1.97
C VAL A 44 7.39 -5.78 -1.89
N PRO A 45 7.86 -5.24 -0.76
CA PRO A 45 8.03 -3.79 -0.61
C PRO A 45 9.40 -3.33 -1.11
N ALA A 46 9.45 -2.09 -1.57
CA ALA A 46 10.71 -1.41 -1.87
C ALA A 46 10.53 0.07 -1.54
N ILE A 47 11.59 0.70 -1.10
CA ILE A 47 11.54 2.07 -0.61
C ILE A 47 12.52 2.95 -1.39
N ALA A 48 12.10 4.19 -1.69
CA ALA A 48 13.01 5.19 -2.22
C ALA A 48 14.09 5.52 -1.18
N PRO A 49 15.34 5.74 -1.60
CA PRO A 49 16.44 6.04 -0.65
C PRO A 49 16.16 7.24 0.24
N ASP A 50 15.42 8.24 -0.23
CA ASP A 50 15.06 9.44 0.54
C ASP A 50 13.75 9.29 1.30
N LYS A 51 13.12 8.11 1.26
CA LYS A 51 11.85 7.81 1.94
C LYS A 51 10.67 8.65 1.46
N SER A 52 10.74 9.22 0.26
CA SER A 52 9.66 10.03 -0.29
C SER A 52 8.51 9.19 -0.83
N TYR A 53 8.76 7.94 -1.17
CA TYR A 53 7.72 7.01 -1.58
C TYR A 53 8.12 5.58 -1.24
N VAL A 54 7.12 4.71 -1.16
CA VAL A 54 7.31 3.27 -1.00
C VAL A 54 6.52 2.55 -2.08
N MET A 55 7.10 1.50 -2.62
CA MET A 55 6.48 0.67 -3.65
C MET A 55 6.14 -0.68 -3.07
N PHE A 56 4.99 -1.20 -3.47
CA PHE A 56 4.56 -2.54 -3.08
C PHE A 56 4.12 -3.31 -4.31
N LYS A 57 4.75 -4.46 -4.56
CA LYS A 57 4.22 -5.43 -5.48
C LYS A 57 3.29 -6.32 -4.67
N VAL A 58 2.01 -6.34 -5.00
CA VAL A 58 0.99 -7.02 -4.20
C VAL A 58 0.23 -8.05 -5.03
N SER A 59 -0.13 -9.16 -4.39
CA SER A 59 -0.99 -10.18 -4.98
C SER A 59 -2.40 -9.97 -4.46
N VAL A 60 -3.23 -9.29 -5.24
CA VAL A 60 -4.55 -8.82 -4.83
C VAL A 60 -5.60 -9.89 -5.07
N HIS A 61 -6.34 -10.24 -4.04
CA HIS A 61 -7.48 -11.16 -4.16
C HIS A 61 -8.83 -10.45 -4.09
N ASN A 62 -8.84 -9.16 -3.73
CA ASN A 62 -10.05 -8.34 -3.71
C ASN A 62 -9.73 -6.96 -4.28
N GLU A 63 -9.92 -6.82 -5.59
CA GLU A 63 -9.57 -5.61 -6.31
C GLU A 63 -10.39 -4.39 -5.87
N GLU A 64 -11.66 -4.59 -5.55
CA GLU A 64 -12.52 -3.52 -5.07
C GLU A 64 -12.00 -2.92 -3.77
N GLU A 65 -11.64 -3.79 -2.81
CA GLU A 65 -11.07 -3.36 -1.54
C GLU A 65 -9.69 -2.71 -1.73
N MET A 66 -8.91 -3.19 -2.71
CA MET A 66 -7.63 -2.56 -3.04
C MET A 66 -7.83 -1.13 -3.53
N LYS A 67 -8.82 -0.90 -4.40
CA LYS A 67 -9.12 0.44 -4.91
C LYS A 67 -9.57 1.39 -3.80
N LYS A 68 -10.42 0.91 -2.89
CA LYS A 68 -10.85 1.70 -1.74
C LYS A 68 -9.65 2.07 -0.86
N PHE A 69 -8.80 1.11 -0.59
CA PHE A 69 -7.63 1.32 0.23
C PHE A 69 -6.69 2.35 -0.39
N ALA A 70 -6.35 2.18 -1.66
CA ALA A 70 -5.42 3.06 -2.36
C ALA A 70 -5.96 4.47 -2.54
N SER A 71 -7.27 4.64 -2.66
CA SER A 71 -7.89 5.95 -2.80
C SER A 71 -8.10 6.67 -1.46
N GLY A 72 -7.75 6.02 -0.34
CA GLY A 72 -7.94 6.59 0.99
C GLY A 72 -9.37 6.47 1.51
N ASN A 73 -10.21 5.66 0.86
CA ASN A 73 -11.61 5.49 1.23
C ASN A 73 -11.89 4.33 2.17
N ASN A 74 -10.85 3.58 2.58
CA ASN A 74 -11.01 2.55 3.59
C ASN A 74 -11.13 3.25 4.96
N PRO A 75 -12.25 3.09 5.67
CA PRO A 75 -12.47 3.85 6.92
C PRO A 75 -11.45 3.56 8.02
N ILE A 76 -10.87 2.37 8.04
CA ILE A 76 -9.86 2.02 9.04
C ILE A 76 -8.51 2.64 8.68
N ALA A 77 -8.18 2.71 7.40
CA ALA A 77 -6.91 3.27 6.92
C ALA A 77 -6.96 4.79 6.73
N LYS A 78 -8.15 5.37 6.63
CA LYS A 78 -8.30 6.80 6.32
C LYS A 78 -7.48 7.73 7.23
N PRO A 79 -7.47 7.56 8.56
CA PRO A 79 -6.69 8.48 9.41
C PRO A 79 -5.20 8.47 9.09
N ILE A 80 -4.60 7.29 8.85
CA ILE A 80 -3.18 7.21 8.55
C ILE A 80 -2.88 7.73 7.14
N PHE A 81 -3.79 7.51 6.19
CA PHE A 81 -3.66 8.06 4.85
C PHE A 81 -3.74 9.58 4.86
N ASP A 82 -4.72 10.15 5.57
CA ASP A 82 -4.87 11.60 5.66
C ASP A 82 -3.64 12.26 6.27
N GLU A 83 -2.99 11.59 7.20
CA GLU A 83 -1.81 12.14 7.86
C GLU A 83 -0.53 11.97 7.06
N CYS A 84 -0.32 10.80 6.42
CA CYS A 84 0.97 10.40 5.89
C CYS A 84 1.06 10.32 4.37
N ILE A 85 -0.05 10.05 3.69
CA ILE A 85 -0.03 9.71 2.27
C ILE A 85 -0.55 10.87 1.43
N GLU A 86 0.23 11.28 0.45
CA GLU A 86 -0.19 12.29 -0.50
C GLU A 86 -1.04 11.68 -1.62
N ILE A 87 -0.53 10.63 -2.24
CA ILE A 87 -1.23 9.93 -3.31
C ILE A 87 -0.72 8.50 -3.43
N VAL A 88 -1.59 7.58 -3.84
CA VAL A 88 -1.21 6.23 -4.22
C VAL A 88 -1.49 6.04 -5.70
N GLN A 89 -0.47 5.64 -6.45
CA GLN A 89 -0.60 5.28 -7.85
C GLN A 89 -0.61 3.76 -7.95
N MET A 90 -1.51 3.21 -8.77
CA MET A 90 -1.63 1.77 -8.93
C MET A 90 -1.52 1.39 -10.39
N TYR A 91 -0.86 0.26 -10.64
CA TYR A 91 -0.64 -0.28 -11.98
C TYR A 91 -0.88 -1.78 -11.98
N ASP A 92 -1.55 -2.27 -13.02
CA ASP A 92 -1.67 -3.70 -13.25
C ASP A 92 -0.32 -4.23 -13.76
N LEU A 93 0.04 -5.42 -13.30
CA LEU A 93 1.28 -6.07 -13.70
C LEU A 93 0.97 -7.34 -14.47
N SER A 94 1.71 -7.55 -15.55
CA SER A 94 1.67 -8.78 -16.31
C SER A 94 3.07 -9.36 -16.37
N LYS A 95 3.16 -10.68 -16.36
CA LYS A 95 4.44 -11.36 -16.46
C LYS A 95 4.98 -11.20 -17.88
N VAL A 96 6.26 -10.89 -17.98
CA VAL A 96 6.97 -10.77 -19.23
C VAL A 96 8.13 -11.76 -19.22
N LYS A 97 8.28 -12.50 -20.31
CA LYS A 97 9.41 -13.40 -20.49
C LYS A 97 10.55 -12.64 -21.18
N LEU A 98 11.65 -12.49 -20.49
CA LEU A 98 12.84 -11.83 -21.04
C LEU A 98 13.86 -12.84 -21.52
#